data_bd7495dd1c5c848fe021fb31710716b9
#
_entry.id   bd7495dd1c5c848fe021fb31710716b9
#
_cell.length_a   1.000
_cell.length_b   1.000
_cell.length_c   1.000
_cell.angle_alpha   90.00
_cell.angle_beta   90.00
_cell.angle_gamma   90.00
#
_symmetry.space_group_name_H-M   'P 1'
#
loop_
_entity.id
_entity.type
_entity.pdbx_description
1 polymer ?
#
loop_
_entity_poly.entity_id
_entity_poly.type
_entity_poly.pdbx_seq_one_letter_code
_entity_poly.pdbx_strand_id
1 'polypeptide(L)'
;MRKIRKLDVACPNTSCSQHKKVGLKNIIRFGKQANGTQRYRCVDCERTFARTSNTPFFGKHLKKSEIIRICKLLAEKNGFRSIARITSHHLDTIRDVADKVAKHCKKFNEYFIIELKLTPIEVDEMWSFVKKKKKIA
;
A
#
# COMPACT_ATOMS: atom_id res chain seq x y z
N MET A 1 -28.37 18.80 12.41
CA MET A 1 -27.21 18.15 13.07
C MET A 1 -26.36 17.40 12.05
N ARG A 2 -25.07 17.77 11.84
CA ARG A 2 -24.16 17.00 10.98
C ARG A 2 -23.85 15.66 11.65
N LYS A 3 -24.23 14.54 11.04
CA LYS A 3 -23.85 13.19 11.49
C LYS A 3 -22.32 13.11 11.53
N ILE A 4 -21.76 12.93 12.74
CA ILE A 4 -20.32 12.67 12.91
C ILE A 4 -20.05 11.32 12.22
N ARG A 5 -19.45 11.35 11.00
CA ARG A 5 -19.00 10.12 10.35
C ARG A 5 -17.89 9.52 11.19
N LYS A 6 -18.08 8.29 11.65
CA LYS A 6 -17.01 7.52 12.32
C LYS A 6 -15.77 7.54 11.41
N LEU A 7 -14.64 7.99 11.96
CA LEU A 7 -13.38 7.96 11.24
C LEU A 7 -12.86 6.52 11.28
N ASP A 8 -12.76 5.89 10.12
CA ASP A 8 -12.17 4.56 9.91
C ASP A 8 -10.64 4.62 9.70
N VAL A 9 -10.00 5.49 10.46
CA VAL A 9 -8.56 5.79 10.36
C VAL A 9 -7.90 5.50 11.70
N ALA A 10 -6.79 4.77 11.68
CA ALA A 10 -5.97 4.44 12.84
C ALA A 10 -4.65 5.22 12.83
N CYS A 11 -4.04 5.37 14.00
CA CYS A 11 -2.71 5.96 14.12
C CYS A 11 -1.66 5.04 13.47
N PRO A 12 -0.86 5.54 12.49
CA PRO A 12 0.19 4.74 11.83
C PRO A 12 1.50 4.68 12.61
N ASN A 13 1.63 5.42 13.70
CA ASN A 13 2.85 5.49 14.50
C ASN A 13 2.99 4.23 15.37
N THR A 14 4.04 3.45 15.15
CA THR A 14 4.33 2.21 15.88
C THR A 14 4.60 2.43 17.37
N SER A 15 5.13 3.60 17.75
CA SER A 15 5.41 3.97 19.14
C SER A 15 4.19 4.53 19.87
N CYS A 16 3.02 4.57 19.24
CA CYS A 16 1.79 5.06 19.85
C CYS A 16 1.03 3.92 20.53
N SER A 17 0.54 4.13 21.75
CA SER A 17 -0.30 3.17 22.49
C SER A 17 -1.57 2.76 21.73
N GLN A 18 -2.03 3.63 20.84
CA GLN A 18 -3.21 3.42 20.00
C GLN A 18 -2.85 3.07 18.55
N HIS A 19 -1.65 2.54 18.31
CA HIS A 19 -1.24 2.09 16.99
C HIS A 19 -2.24 1.10 16.39
N LYS A 20 -2.64 1.32 15.14
CA LYS A 20 -3.60 0.49 14.36
C LYS A 20 -5.01 0.31 14.96
N LYS A 21 -5.33 0.88 16.11
CA LYS A 21 -6.65 0.79 16.69
C LYS A 21 -7.60 1.80 16.04
N VAL A 22 -8.77 1.34 15.61
CA VAL A 22 -9.81 2.13 14.94
C VAL A 22 -10.98 2.38 15.92
N GLY A 23 -11.64 3.54 15.80
CA GLY A 23 -12.89 3.82 16.53
C GLY A 23 -12.74 4.42 17.93
N LEU A 24 -11.52 4.69 18.38
CA LEU A 24 -11.22 5.23 19.72
C LEU A 24 -11.42 6.74 19.87
N LYS A 25 -11.92 7.43 18.84
CA LYS A 25 -12.10 8.91 18.79
C LYS A 25 -10.80 9.72 19.02
N ASN A 26 -9.64 9.05 19.06
CA ASN A 26 -8.33 9.66 19.25
C ASN A 26 -7.73 10.28 17.98
N ILE A 27 -8.41 10.18 16.84
CA ILE A 27 -7.99 10.78 15.57
C ILE A 27 -8.92 11.92 15.22
N ILE A 28 -8.33 13.10 14.99
CA ILE A 28 -9.04 14.30 14.56
C ILE A 28 -8.61 14.70 13.14
N ARG A 29 -9.50 15.38 12.42
CA ARG A 29 -9.14 16.00 11.13
C ARG A 29 -8.31 17.24 11.40
N PHE A 30 -7.16 17.33 10.72
CA PHE A 30 -6.18 18.39 10.92
C PHE A 30 -5.80 19.06 9.60
N GLY A 31 -6.69 19.86 9.05
CA GLY A 31 -6.47 20.58 7.80
C GLY A 31 -6.30 19.68 6.57
N LYS A 32 -5.83 20.27 5.47
CA LYS A 32 -5.53 19.58 4.20
C LYS A 32 -4.10 19.88 3.79
N GLN A 33 -3.50 18.98 3.02
CA GLN A 33 -2.23 19.22 2.33
C GLN A 33 -2.45 20.11 1.10
N ALA A 34 -1.38 20.66 0.52
CA ALA A 34 -1.43 21.48 -0.69
C ALA A 34 -2.11 20.75 -1.87
N ASN A 35 -2.00 19.42 -1.94
CA ASN A 35 -2.65 18.58 -2.95
C ASN A 35 -4.14 18.25 -2.62
N GLY A 36 -4.75 18.92 -1.63
CA GLY A 36 -6.13 18.68 -1.22
C GLY A 36 -6.37 17.46 -0.32
N THR A 37 -5.35 16.63 -0.07
CA THR A 37 -5.48 15.42 0.74
C THR A 37 -5.74 15.76 2.20
N GLN A 38 -6.76 15.15 2.82
CA GLN A 38 -7.10 15.35 4.22
C GLN A 38 -5.97 14.83 5.12
N ARG A 39 -5.51 15.69 6.03
CA ARG A 39 -4.59 15.31 7.12
C ARG A 39 -5.38 14.96 8.37
N TYR A 40 -4.79 14.09 9.15
CA TYR A 40 -5.28 13.67 10.46
C TYR A 40 -4.20 13.88 11.51
N ARG A 41 -4.60 14.08 12.75
CA ARG A 41 -3.71 14.14 13.92
C ARG A 41 -4.19 13.12 14.94
N CYS A 42 -3.26 12.36 15.49
CA CYS A 42 -3.50 11.55 16.67
C CYS A 42 -3.40 12.43 17.91
N VAL A 43 -4.38 12.36 18.79
CA VAL A 43 -4.38 13.15 20.04
C VAL A 43 -3.33 12.62 21.02
N ASP A 44 -3.15 11.30 21.10
CA ASP A 44 -2.25 10.66 22.06
C ASP A 44 -0.76 10.89 21.76
N CYS A 45 -0.35 10.78 20.50
CA CYS A 45 1.06 10.94 20.11
C CYS A 45 1.34 12.22 19.32
N GLU A 46 0.32 13.07 19.12
CA GLU A 46 0.35 14.35 18.43
C GLU A 46 0.86 14.34 16.97
N ARG A 47 1.24 13.19 16.44
CA ARG A 47 1.70 13.07 15.05
C ARG A 47 0.58 13.29 14.05
N THR A 48 0.90 14.02 12.99
CA THR A 48 0.00 14.22 11.85
C THR A 48 0.34 13.24 10.74
N PHE A 49 -0.69 12.76 10.04
CA PHE A 49 -0.54 11.81 8.94
C PHE A 49 -1.66 11.97 7.91
N ALA A 50 -1.44 11.43 6.71
CA ALA A 50 -2.46 11.34 5.68
C ALA A 50 -3.08 9.94 5.67
N ARG A 51 -4.31 9.79 5.19
CA ARG A 51 -4.97 8.48 5.05
C ARG A 51 -4.17 7.49 4.19
N THR A 52 -3.41 8.01 3.23
CA THR A 52 -2.57 7.23 2.33
C THR A 52 -1.21 6.86 2.93
N SER A 53 -0.88 7.34 4.14
CA SER A 53 0.38 7.01 4.81
C SER A 53 0.53 5.49 4.94
N ASN A 54 1.74 4.97 4.68
CA ASN A 54 2.04 3.54 4.65
C ASN A 54 1.35 2.74 3.52
N THR A 55 0.77 3.40 2.53
CA THR A 55 0.23 2.75 1.32
C THR A 55 1.08 3.11 0.09
N PRO A 56 1.00 2.35 -1.01
CA PRO A 56 1.70 2.67 -2.26
C PRO A 56 1.30 4.02 -2.88
N PHE A 57 0.17 4.58 -2.45
CA PHE A 57 -0.37 5.84 -2.93
C PHE A 57 0.26 7.08 -2.25
N PHE A 58 0.98 6.89 -1.15
CA PHE A 58 1.56 8.01 -0.40
C PHE A 58 2.70 8.68 -1.18
N GLY A 59 2.68 10.02 -1.21
CA GLY A 59 3.71 10.82 -1.87
C GLY A 59 3.71 10.71 -3.41
N LYS A 60 2.59 10.31 -4.02
CA LYS A 60 2.43 10.25 -5.47
C LYS A 60 1.60 11.41 -6.00
N HIS A 61 2.04 11.97 -7.14
CA HIS A 61 1.27 12.96 -7.89
C HIS A 61 0.19 12.31 -8.77
N LEU A 62 0.33 11.00 -9.07
CA LEU A 62 -0.64 10.25 -9.86
C LEU A 62 -1.95 10.05 -9.10
N LYS A 63 -3.04 10.08 -9.83
CA LYS A 63 -4.36 9.69 -9.31
C LYS A 63 -4.36 8.22 -8.91
N LYS A 64 -5.13 7.87 -7.88
CA LYS A 64 -5.27 6.49 -7.41
C LYS A 64 -5.69 5.54 -8.54
N SER A 65 -6.60 5.97 -9.42
CA SER A 65 -7.06 5.18 -10.59
C SER A 65 -5.93 4.83 -11.55
N GLU A 66 -4.99 5.74 -11.78
CA GLU A 66 -3.84 5.53 -12.67
C GLU A 66 -2.85 4.53 -12.06
N ILE A 67 -2.57 4.65 -10.76
CA ILE A 67 -1.74 3.69 -10.05
C ILE A 67 -2.35 2.28 -10.12
N ILE A 68 -3.68 2.15 -9.92
CA ILE A 68 -4.38 0.88 -10.04
C ILE A 68 -4.31 0.35 -11.48
N ARG A 69 -4.44 1.22 -12.50
CA ARG A 69 -4.31 0.83 -13.91
C ARG A 69 -2.91 0.29 -14.21
N ILE A 70 -1.86 0.96 -13.73
CA ILE A 70 -0.48 0.47 -13.85
C ILE A 70 -0.32 -0.90 -13.20
N CYS A 71 -0.86 -1.09 -11.98
CA CYS A 71 -0.80 -2.37 -11.28
C CYS A 71 -1.50 -3.49 -12.05
N LYS A 72 -2.67 -3.22 -12.65
CA LYS A 72 -3.37 -4.20 -13.49
C LYS A 72 -2.53 -4.59 -14.70
N LEU A 73 -1.94 -3.63 -15.40
CA LEU A 73 -1.06 -3.89 -16.55
C LEU A 73 0.19 -4.69 -16.16
N LEU A 74 0.76 -4.45 -14.97
CA LEU A 74 1.87 -5.25 -14.45
C LEU A 74 1.44 -6.69 -14.15
N ALA A 75 0.25 -6.89 -13.58
CA ALA A 75 -0.30 -8.22 -13.31
C ALA A 75 -0.50 -9.02 -14.60
N GLU A 76 -0.89 -8.37 -15.69
CA GLU A 76 -0.99 -8.94 -17.05
C GLU A 76 0.39 -9.14 -17.73
N LYS A 77 1.49 -9.07 -16.97
CA LYS A 77 2.87 -9.27 -17.44
C LYS A 77 3.34 -8.30 -18.54
N ASN A 78 2.71 -7.13 -18.68
CA ASN A 78 3.18 -6.09 -19.59
C ASN A 78 4.53 -5.53 -19.10
N GLY A 79 5.47 -5.35 -20.03
CA GLY A 79 6.77 -4.73 -19.72
C GLY A 79 6.64 -3.23 -19.43
N PHE A 80 7.56 -2.67 -18.62
CA PHE A 80 7.53 -1.26 -18.21
C PHE A 80 7.45 -0.27 -19.37
N ARG A 81 8.17 -0.53 -20.49
CA ARG A 81 8.11 0.32 -21.69
C ARG A 81 6.74 0.28 -22.36
N SER A 82 6.10 -0.87 -22.39
CA SER A 82 4.74 -1.03 -22.91
C SER A 82 3.74 -0.25 -22.05
N ILE A 83 3.82 -0.39 -20.73
CA ILE A 83 2.97 0.32 -19.78
C ILE A 83 3.15 1.85 -19.91
N ALA A 84 4.39 2.31 -20.06
CA ALA A 84 4.69 3.73 -20.25
C ALA A 84 3.99 4.29 -21.51
N ARG A 85 4.01 3.54 -22.63
CA ARG A 85 3.29 3.93 -23.86
C ARG A 85 1.76 3.93 -23.68
N ILE A 86 1.22 2.88 -23.05
CA ILE A 86 -0.24 2.73 -22.85
C ILE A 86 -0.80 3.81 -21.92
N THR A 87 -0.03 4.19 -20.90
CA THR A 87 -0.48 5.14 -19.87
C THR A 87 -0.02 6.57 -20.11
N SER A 88 0.85 6.79 -21.11
CA SER A 88 1.48 8.09 -21.43
C SER A 88 2.26 8.68 -20.24
N HIS A 89 2.78 7.83 -19.36
CA HIS A 89 3.64 8.23 -18.25
C HIS A 89 5.10 7.92 -18.54
N HIS A 90 6.01 8.70 -17.93
CA HIS A 90 7.44 8.46 -18.03
C HIS A 90 7.81 7.09 -17.46
N LEU A 91 8.80 6.43 -18.08
CA LEU A 91 9.26 5.08 -17.69
C LEU A 91 9.66 5.00 -16.21
N ASP A 92 10.34 6.03 -15.69
CA ASP A 92 10.78 6.07 -14.29
C ASP A 92 9.60 6.20 -13.32
N THR A 93 8.52 6.87 -13.74
CA THR A 93 7.26 6.90 -12.98
C THR A 93 6.66 5.50 -12.84
N ILE A 94 6.67 4.72 -13.93
CA ILE A 94 6.18 3.33 -13.91
C ILE A 94 7.05 2.47 -12.99
N ARG A 95 8.38 2.59 -13.08
CA ARG A 95 9.33 1.87 -12.22
C ARG A 95 9.11 2.21 -10.74
N ASP A 96 9.01 3.50 -10.40
CA ASP A 96 8.80 3.96 -9.02
C ASP A 96 7.45 3.48 -8.45
N VAL A 97 6.39 3.42 -9.27
CA VAL A 97 5.11 2.82 -8.85
C VAL A 97 5.29 1.32 -8.63
N ALA A 98 5.92 0.60 -9.55
CA ALA A 98 6.15 -0.83 -9.44
C ALA A 98 6.96 -1.17 -8.18
N ASP A 99 8.05 -0.46 -7.90
CA ASP A 99 8.89 -0.68 -6.72
C ASP A 99 8.13 -0.46 -5.41
N LYS A 100 7.34 0.61 -5.32
CA LYS A 100 6.53 0.89 -4.12
C LYS A 100 5.44 -0.13 -3.90
N VAL A 101 4.79 -0.57 -4.97
CA VAL A 101 3.78 -1.63 -4.92
C VAL A 101 4.42 -2.95 -4.53
N ALA A 102 5.55 -3.32 -5.13
CA ALA A 102 6.27 -4.55 -4.80
C ALA A 102 6.70 -4.60 -3.33
N LYS A 103 7.25 -3.49 -2.80
CA LYS A 103 7.60 -3.37 -1.37
C LYS A 103 6.38 -3.51 -0.45
N HIS A 104 5.23 -2.98 -0.88
CA HIS A 104 3.99 -3.10 -0.11
C HIS A 104 3.46 -4.53 -0.14
N CYS A 105 3.43 -5.16 -1.31
CA CYS A 105 3.01 -6.56 -1.48
C CYS A 105 3.92 -7.51 -0.68
N LYS A 106 5.24 -7.26 -0.65
CA LYS A 106 6.16 -8.06 0.16
C LYS A 106 5.77 -8.03 1.64
N LYS A 107 5.55 -6.84 2.22
CA LYS A 107 5.10 -6.69 3.61
C LYS A 107 3.74 -7.35 3.88
N PHE A 108 2.84 -7.28 2.91
CA PHE A 108 1.54 -7.91 2.99
C PHE A 108 1.66 -9.43 2.99
N ASN A 109 2.47 -9.99 2.08
CA ASN A 109 2.71 -11.43 2.02
C ASN A 109 3.40 -11.94 3.29
N GLU A 110 4.38 -11.22 3.82
CA GLU A 110 5.02 -11.57 5.10
C GLU A 110 3.98 -11.65 6.23
N TYR A 111 3.05 -10.72 6.31
CA TYR A 111 1.96 -10.74 7.28
C TYR A 111 1.05 -11.96 7.10
N PHE A 112 0.62 -12.24 5.86
CA PHE A 112 -0.25 -13.37 5.55
C PHE A 112 0.42 -14.73 5.77
N ILE A 113 1.70 -14.87 5.45
CA ILE A 113 2.45 -16.12 5.66
C ILE A 113 2.53 -16.47 7.15
N ILE A 114 2.65 -15.46 8.02
CA ILE A 114 2.66 -15.66 9.48
C ILE A 114 1.27 -16.10 10.00
N GLU A 115 0.19 -15.54 9.44
CA GLU A 115 -1.18 -15.86 9.82
C GLU A 115 -1.67 -17.20 9.25
N LEU A 116 -1.20 -17.55 8.04
CA LEU A 116 -1.46 -18.86 7.45
C LEU A 116 -0.58 -19.88 8.15
N LYS A 117 -1.15 -20.70 9.02
CA LYS A 117 -0.52 -21.92 9.54
C LYS A 117 -0.42 -22.94 8.37
N LEU A 118 0.49 -22.66 7.44
CA LEU A 118 0.75 -23.55 6.31
C LEU A 118 1.30 -24.86 6.80
N THR A 119 0.74 -25.96 6.32
CA THR A 119 1.31 -27.30 6.56
C THR A 119 2.65 -27.40 5.81
N PRO A 120 3.58 -28.26 6.28
CA PRO A 120 4.87 -28.48 5.58
C PRO A 120 4.72 -28.83 4.11
N ILE A 121 3.63 -29.52 3.73
CA ILE A 121 3.33 -29.94 2.35
C ILE A 121 3.03 -28.73 1.46
N GLU A 122 2.22 -27.77 1.94
CA GLU A 122 1.88 -26.54 1.20
C GLU A 122 3.10 -25.66 0.97
N VAL A 123 4.04 -25.64 1.91
CA VAL A 123 5.32 -24.93 1.78
C VAL A 123 6.20 -25.61 0.72
N ASP A 124 6.24 -26.92 0.65
CA ASP A 124 7.03 -27.69 -0.32
C ASP A 124 6.50 -27.51 -1.76
N GLU A 125 5.22 -27.46 -1.96
CA GLU A 125 4.62 -27.16 -3.27
C GLU A 125 4.97 -25.74 -3.76
N MET A 126 4.93 -24.74 -2.88
CA MET A 126 5.37 -23.37 -3.20
C MET A 126 6.87 -23.34 -3.57
N TRP A 127 7.74 -24.06 -2.86
CA TRP A 127 9.16 -24.12 -3.15
C TRP A 127 9.47 -24.85 -4.45
N SER A 128 8.73 -25.91 -4.79
CA SER A 128 8.89 -26.64 -6.06
C SER A 128 8.52 -25.77 -7.26
N PHE A 129 7.52 -24.90 -7.13
CA PHE A 129 7.12 -23.95 -8.16
C PHE A 129 8.18 -22.86 -8.40
N VAL A 130 8.81 -22.35 -7.34
CA VAL A 130 9.88 -21.34 -7.45
C VAL A 130 11.17 -21.92 -8.02
N LYS A 131 11.54 -23.16 -7.66
CA LYS A 131 12.74 -23.84 -8.19
C LYS A 131 12.67 -24.15 -9.68
N LYS A 132 11.50 -24.50 -10.22
CA LYS A 132 11.33 -24.79 -11.66
C LYS A 132 11.61 -23.59 -12.56
N LYS A 133 11.42 -22.36 -12.08
CA LYS A 133 11.73 -21.13 -12.85
C LYS A 133 13.24 -20.81 -12.97
N LYS A 134 14.10 -21.38 -12.14
CA LYS A 134 15.55 -21.15 -12.19
C LYS A 134 16.30 -22.04 -13.20
N LYS A 135 15.61 -23.02 -13.81
CA LYS A 135 16.21 -23.96 -14.78
C LYS A 135 15.96 -23.59 -16.25
N ILE A 136 15.34 -22.42 -16.51
CA ILE A 136 15.14 -21.92 -17.86
C ILE A 136 15.86 -20.57 -17.96
N ALA A 137 17.17 -20.63 -18.00
CA ALA A 137 18.08 -19.60 -18.49
C ALA A 137 19.22 -20.28 -19.20
#